data_85391856447045419afa10322e9ee449
#
_entry.id   85391856447045419afa10322e9ee449
#
_cell.length_a   1.000
_cell.length_b   1.000
_cell.length_c   1.000
_cell.angle_alpha   90.00
_cell.angle_beta   90.00
_cell.angle_gamma   90.00
#
_symmetry.space_group_name_H-M   'P 1'
#
loop_
_entity.id
_entity.type
_entity.pdbx_description
1 polymer ?
#
loop_
_entity_poly.entity_id
_entity_poly.type
_entity_poly.pdbx_seq_one_letter_code
_entity_poly.pdbx_strand_id
1 'polypeptide(L)'
;MASLWGGRFEKDMDDIVKEFNASIGFDKRMYNEDIDGSIAHVTMLAEQGIVTLAEAEQIVTGLEKIREKIKSGEIVFTVDDEDIHMGIESKLIAEIGDVGKKLHTARSRNDQCQVDGRMYLKKEIREIVHRLCYLESVILEKAEKYADSITVGFTHMQHAQPITLGFVFMAYFQMFRRDIERLMDAYERMNLCPLGACALAGTTLPTNRARTAELLGFDAPTENAMDSVSDRDYSLEFLSDASISMMHLSRWAEEFVWWNSQEFSYIAIDDSSCTGSSIMQQKKNPDMAELLRGKVGRVYGDLMQLLTVMKGTPLAYNKDFQEDKESLFDAVDTWKASIQIFANMLDKTEFRMDQIEKQFAKGFLNATDIAEHFAKQGIPFREAHSIVGQMVKACEQKDCEFEDLTEEELQAIDSRVTRESLGDISIKACVDARVSFGGTAPSEVRRQIKVGEAWLADIK
;
A
#
# COMPACT_ATOMS: atom_id res chain seq x y z
N MET A 1 3.28 -40.49 -12.30
CA MET A 1 2.26 -40.40 -13.38
C MET A 1 2.96 -39.92 -14.63
N ALA A 2 2.60 -40.41 -15.83
CA ALA A 2 3.17 -39.86 -17.06
C ALA A 2 2.74 -38.38 -17.16
N SER A 3 3.68 -37.49 -17.48
CA SER A 3 3.37 -36.07 -17.67
C SER A 3 2.34 -35.89 -18.78
N LEU A 4 1.37 -34.99 -18.62
CA LEU A 4 0.29 -34.76 -19.60
C LEU A 4 0.85 -34.27 -20.95
N TRP A 5 2.13 -33.81 -21.02
CA TRP A 5 2.84 -33.36 -22.22
C TRP A 5 3.91 -34.33 -22.74
N GLY A 6 3.99 -35.57 -22.17
CA GLY A 6 5.09 -36.51 -22.34
C GLY A 6 5.21 -37.23 -23.69
N GLY A 7 4.29 -37.03 -24.65
CA GLY A 7 4.16 -37.86 -25.85
C GLY A 7 5.38 -37.88 -26.82
N ARG A 8 6.33 -36.94 -26.68
CA ARG A 8 7.56 -36.87 -27.51
C ARG A 8 8.81 -37.36 -26.76
N PHE A 9 8.76 -37.48 -25.45
CA PHE A 9 9.93 -37.72 -24.63
C PHE A 9 10.10 -39.23 -24.37
N GLU A 10 11.31 -39.73 -24.47
CA GLU A 10 11.66 -41.14 -24.27
C GLU A 10 12.16 -41.43 -22.84
N LYS A 11 12.44 -40.39 -22.06
CA LYS A 11 12.93 -40.48 -20.68
C LYS A 11 12.10 -39.61 -19.74
N ASP A 12 11.95 -40.07 -18.52
CA ASP A 12 11.39 -39.27 -17.43
C ASP A 12 12.36 -38.16 -17.02
N MET A 13 11.82 -37.09 -16.44
CA MET A 13 12.59 -35.97 -15.91
C MET A 13 13.32 -36.39 -14.64
N ASP A 14 14.60 -36.01 -14.50
CA ASP A 14 15.36 -36.23 -13.28
C ASP A 14 14.71 -35.51 -12.07
N ASP A 15 14.79 -36.10 -10.88
CA ASP A 15 14.13 -35.56 -9.69
C ASP A 15 14.61 -34.16 -9.35
N ILE A 16 15.90 -33.85 -9.47
CA ILE A 16 16.44 -32.49 -9.25
C ILE A 16 15.86 -31.47 -10.24
N VAL A 17 15.57 -31.90 -11.48
CA VAL A 17 14.96 -31.05 -12.51
C VAL A 17 13.48 -30.82 -12.19
N LYS A 18 12.76 -31.84 -11.70
CA LYS A 18 11.38 -31.70 -11.24
C LYS A 18 11.27 -30.70 -10.10
N GLU A 19 12.13 -30.82 -9.07
CA GLU A 19 12.16 -29.90 -7.94
C GLU A 19 12.44 -28.46 -8.37
N PHE A 20 13.41 -28.27 -9.26
CA PHE A 20 13.77 -26.94 -9.76
C PHE A 20 12.71 -26.33 -10.68
N ASN A 21 11.97 -27.16 -11.43
CA ASN A 21 10.94 -26.73 -12.37
C ASN A 21 9.60 -26.43 -11.68
N ALA A 22 9.30 -27.06 -10.55
CA ALA A 22 8.00 -27.01 -9.90
C ALA A 22 7.70 -25.64 -9.28
N SER A 23 6.51 -25.11 -9.55
CA SER A 23 5.98 -23.88 -8.93
C SER A 23 4.87 -24.14 -7.90
N ILE A 24 4.43 -25.39 -7.77
CA ILE A 24 3.34 -25.79 -6.86
C ILE A 24 3.56 -25.34 -5.42
N GLY A 25 4.81 -25.15 -4.98
CA GLY A 25 5.17 -24.67 -3.65
C GLY A 25 4.53 -23.34 -3.31
N PHE A 26 4.42 -22.42 -4.27
CA PHE A 26 3.90 -21.07 -4.10
C PHE A 26 2.62 -20.82 -4.90
N ASP A 27 2.44 -21.36 -6.12
CA ASP A 27 1.30 -21.05 -6.99
C ASP A 27 -0.02 -21.72 -6.54
N LYS A 28 0.06 -22.76 -5.69
CA LYS A 28 -1.12 -23.42 -5.10
C LYS A 28 -2.08 -22.44 -4.41
N ARG A 29 -1.65 -21.24 -4.03
CA ARG A 29 -2.52 -20.21 -3.45
C ARG A 29 -3.57 -19.68 -4.42
N MET A 30 -3.36 -19.86 -5.73
CA MET A 30 -4.28 -19.43 -6.79
C MET A 30 -5.30 -20.53 -7.21
N TYR A 31 -5.48 -21.58 -6.42
CA TYR A 31 -6.36 -22.69 -6.79
C TYR A 31 -7.82 -22.26 -7.06
N ASN A 32 -8.30 -21.22 -6.37
CA ASN A 32 -9.63 -20.67 -6.60
C ASN A 32 -9.72 -19.97 -7.95
N GLU A 33 -8.72 -19.16 -8.27
CA GLU A 33 -8.62 -18.42 -9.51
C GLU A 33 -8.50 -19.38 -10.72
N ASP A 34 -7.71 -20.44 -10.61
CA ASP A 34 -7.61 -21.47 -11.64
C ASP A 34 -8.94 -22.21 -11.87
N ILE A 35 -9.64 -22.58 -10.80
CA ILE A 35 -10.95 -23.24 -10.90
C ILE A 35 -11.98 -22.30 -11.50
N ASP A 36 -12.06 -21.03 -11.08
CA ASP A 36 -12.98 -20.04 -11.64
C ASP A 36 -12.71 -19.78 -13.12
N GLY A 37 -11.43 -19.61 -13.49
CA GLY A 37 -11.00 -19.49 -14.88
C GLY A 37 -11.40 -20.70 -15.73
N SER A 38 -11.22 -21.91 -15.18
CA SER A 38 -11.58 -23.17 -15.83
C SER A 38 -13.09 -23.32 -16.00
N ILE A 39 -13.90 -22.93 -15.00
CA ILE A 39 -15.38 -22.94 -15.08
C ILE A 39 -15.87 -21.98 -16.16
N ALA A 40 -15.36 -20.76 -16.17
CA ALA A 40 -15.72 -19.76 -17.19
C ALA A 40 -15.33 -20.24 -18.60
N HIS A 41 -14.14 -20.85 -18.72
CA HIS A 41 -13.66 -21.36 -20.01
C HIS A 41 -14.56 -22.49 -20.55
N VAL A 42 -14.85 -23.52 -19.73
CA VAL A 42 -15.68 -24.64 -20.19
C VAL A 42 -17.13 -24.22 -20.46
N THR A 43 -17.65 -23.26 -19.70
CA THR A 43 -18.98 -22.66 -19.96
C THR A 43 -19.02 -22.00 -21.32
N MET A 44 -18.04 -21.19 -21.66
CA MET A 44 -17.90 -20.59 -22.99
C MET A 44 -17.76 -21.63 -24.09
N LEU A 45 -16.94 -22.69 -23.88
CA LEU A 45 -16.80 -23.78 -24.86
C LEU A 45 -18.14 -24.46 -25.16
N ALA A 46 -18.98 -24.68 -24.15
CA ALA A 46 -20.31 -25.28 -24.32
C ALA A 46 -21.29 -24.33 -25.05
N GLU A 47 -21.29 -23.04 -24.68
CA GLU A 47 -22.11 -22.02 -25.36
C GLU A 47 -21.74 -21.87 -26.87
N GLN A 48 -20.46 -22.11 -27.20
CA GLN A 48 -19.99 -22.13 -28.58
C GLN A 48 -20.15 -23.50 -29.30
N GLY A 49 -20.71 -24.52 -28.63
CA GLY A 49 -20.89 -25.84 -29.19
C GLY A 49 -19.59 -26.64 -29.40
N ILE A 50 -18.48 -26.24 -28.78
CA ILE A 50 -17.18 -26.93 -28.86
C ILE A 50 -17.18 -28.17 -27.98
N VAL A 51 -17.84 -28.10 -26.85
CA VAL A 51 -18.17 -29.24 -25.98
C VAL A 51 -19.68 -29.27 -25.77
N THR A 52 -20.24 -30.43 -25.39
CA THR A 52 -21.67 -30.50 -25.09
C THR A 52 -21.98 -29.90 -23.70
N LEU A 53 -23.23 -29.45 -23.52
CA LEU A 53 -23.68 -28.95 -22.21
C LEU A 53 -23.50 -29.98 -21.08
N ALA A 54 -23.81 -31.25 -21.37
CA ALA A 54 -23.65 -32.33 -20.38
C ALA A 54 -22.19 -32.54 -19.96
N GLU A 55 -21.25 -32.42 -20.88
CA GLU A 55 -19.81 -32.51 -20.58
C GLU A 55 -19.35 -31.30 -19.76
N ALA A 56 -19.82 -30.11 -20.11
CA ALA A 56 -19.50 -28.90 -19.34
C ALA A 56 -20.04 -28.99 -17.91
N GLU A 57 -21.28 -29.40 -17.70
CA GLU A 57 -21.87 -29.60 -16.37
C GLU A 57 -21.08 -30.62 -15.54
N GLN A 58 -20.63 -31.71 -16.18
CA GLN A 58 -19.80 -32.71 -15.51
C GLN A 58 -18.43 -32.15 -15.10
N ILE A 59 -17.79 -31.34 -15.96
CA ILE A 59 -16.51 -30.68 -15.67
C ILE A 59 -16.68 -29.65 -14.54
N VAL A 60 -17.70 -28.78 -14.59
CA VAL A 60 -17.97 -27.79 -13.55
C VAL A 60 -18.21 -28.47 -12.21
N THR A 61 -19.05 -29.52 -12.18
CA THR A 61 -19.32 -30.28 -10.95
C THR A 61 -18.04 -30.92 -10.41
N GLY A 62 -17.17 -31.44 -11.27
CA GLY A 62 -15.88 -32.01 -10.89
C GLY A 62 -14.94 -30.96 -10.30
N LEU A 63 -14.85 -29.79 -10.93
CA LEU A 63 -14.02 -28.67 -10.44
C LEU A 63 -14.48 -28.16 -9.06
N GLU A 64 -15.80 -28.01 -8.84
CA GLU A 64 -16.33 -27.60 -7.53
C GLU A 64 -16.05 -28.63 -6.44
N LYS A 65 -16.14 -29.93 -6.73
CA LYS A 65 -15.73 -30.98 -5.79
C LYS A 65 -14.25 -30.90 -5.45
N ILE A 66 -13.39 -30.62 -6.43
CA ILE A 66 -11.94 -30.43 -6.20
C ILE A 66 -11.70 -29.24 -5.30
N ARG A 67 -12.39 -28.12 -5.54
CA ARG A 67 -12.33 -26.92 -4.68
C ARG A 67 -12.60 -27.26 -3.23
N GLU A 68 -13.69 -27.98 -2.95
CA GLU A 68 -14.03 -28.36 -1.58
C GLU A 68 -13.02 -29.34 -0.98
N LYS A 69 -12.48 -30.28 -1.77
CA LYS A 69 -11.43 -31.19 -1.31
C LYS A 69 -10.10 -30.48 -1.00
N ILE A 70 -9.72 -29.44 -1.77
CA ILE A 70 -8.56 -28.60 -1.47
C ILE A 70 -8.80 -27.82 -0.18
N LYS A 71 -9.96 -27.19 -0.06
CA LYS A 71 -10.33 -26.39 1.11
C LYS A 71 -10.39 -27.22 2.41
N SER A 72 -10.84 -28.47 2.33
CA SER A 72 -10.89 -29.40 3.47
C SER A 72 -9.51 -30.01 3.80
N GLY A 73 -8.51 -29.84 2.95
CA GLY A 73 -7.20 -30.47 3.10
C GLY A 73 -7.14 -31.93 2.67
N GLU A 74 -8.20 -32.48 2.03
CA GLU A 74 -8.21 -33.83 1.47
C GLU A 74 -7.24 -33.94 0.27
N ILE A 75 -7.16 -32.90 -0.56
CA ILE A 75 -6.17 -32.79 -1.62
C ILE A 75 -4.98 -32.01 -1.12
N VAL A 76 -3.80 -32.64 -1.14
CA VAL A 76 -2.51 -32.02 -0.87
C VAL A 76 -1.68 -32.11 -2.14
N PHE A 77 -1.18 -30.98 -2.62
CA PHE A 77 -0.31 -30.91 -3.78
C PHE A 77 1.14 -31.20 -3.40
N THR A 78 1.87 -31.84 -4.31
CA THR A 78 3.29 -32.20 -4.17
C THR A 78 4.08 -31.74 -5.38
N VAL A 79 5.39 -31.86 -5.35
CA VAL A 79 6.29 -31.54 -6.49
C VAL A 79 5.93 -32.31 -7.76
N ASP A 80 5.35 -33.51 -7.64
CA ASP A 80 4.87 -34.32 -8.76
C ASP A 80 3.67 -33.71 -9.51
N ASP A 81 2.97 -32.74 -8.90
CA ASP A 81 1.89 -31.98 -9.54
C ASP A 81 2.42 -30.84 -10.42
N GLU A 82 3.72 -30.53 -10.34
CA GLU A 82 4.47 -29.48 -11.08
C GLU A 82 3.96 -28.05 -10.75
N ASP A 83 2.72 -27.74 -11.13
CA ASP A 83 2.05 -26.47 -10.85
C ASP A 83 0.57 -26.69 -10.49
N ILE A 84 -0.11 -25.65 -10.00
CA ILE A 84 -1.51 -25.72 -9.58
C ILE A 84 -2.44 -26.12 -10.72
N HIS A 85 -2.16 -25.67 -11.92
CA HIS A 85 -2.96 -25.92 -13.11
C HIS A 85 -2.94 -27.38 -13.50
N MET A 86 -1.74 -28.01 -13.57
CA MET A 86 -1.59 -29.44 -13.84
C MET A 86 -2.15 -30.27 -12.68
N GLY A 87 -1.95 -29.80 -11.45
CA GLY A 87 -2.50 -30.43 -10.27
C GLY A 87 -4.02 -30.54 -10.33
N ILE A 88 -4.73 -29.45 -10.61
CA ILE A 88 -6.18 -29.42 -10.75
C ILE A 88 -6.66 -30.28 -11.93
N GLU A 89 -6.04 -30.14 -13.11
CA GLU A 89 -6.41 -30.90 -14.31
C GLU A 89 -6.25 -32.41 -14.07
N SER A 90 -5.17 -32.85 -13.44
CA SER A 90 -4.91 -34.26 -13.12
C SER A 90 -5.94 -34.81 -12.15
N LYS A 91 -6.31 -34.05 -11.10
CA LYS A 91 -7.35 -34.43 -10.15
C LYS A 91 -8.73 -34.49 -10.81
N LEU A 92 -9.02 -33.55 -11.73
CA LEU A 92 -10.27 -33.53 -12.49
C LEU A 92 -10.40 -34.80 -13.36
N ILE A 93 -9.36 -35.14 -14.11
CA ILE A 93 -9.34 -36.35 -14.95
C ILE A 93 -9.51 -37.61 -14.07
N ALA A 94 -8.90 -37.65 -12.90
CA ALA A 94 -9.08 -38.77 -11.96
C ALA A 94 -10.52 -38.85 -11.41
N GLU A 95 -11.19 -37.73 -11.20
CA GLU A 95 -12.56 -37.67 -10.66
C GLU A 95 -13.64 -38.01 -11.70
N ILE A 96 -13.51 -37.50 -12.95
CA ILE A 96 -14.58 -37.61 -13.96
C ILE A 96 -14.16 -38.34 -15.25
N GLY A 97 -12.93 -38.86 -15.33
CA GLY A 97 -12.44 -39.64 -16.47
C GLY A 97 -12.12 -38.76 -17.70
N ASP A 98 -12.26 -39.35 -18.89
CA ASP A 98 -11.83 -38.74 -20.17
C ASP A 98 -12.53 -37.42 -20.52
N VAL A 99 -13.71 -37.17 -19.96
CA VAL A 99 -14.41 -35.88 -20.13
C VAL A 99 -13.59 -34.73 -19.58
N GLY A 100 -12.84 -34.94 -18.48
CA GLY A 100 -11.97 -33.95 -17.89
C GLY A 100 -10.86 -33.44 -18.85
N LYS A 101 -10.40 -34.28 -19.78
CA LYS A 101 -9.40 -33.89 -20.78
C LYS A 101 -9.89 -32.82 -21.74
N LYS A 102 -11.22 -32.65 -21.92
CA LYS A 102 -11.81 -31.65 -22.79
C LYS A 102 -11.65 -30.22 -22.27
N LEU A 103 -11.41 -30.04 -20.97
CA LEU A 103 -11.21 -28.73 -20.34
C LEU A 103 -10.07 -27.95 -20.99
N HIS A 104 -9.01 -28.61 -21.44
CA HIS A 104 -7.85 -27.95 -22.03
C HIS A 104 -8.05 -27.50 -23.51
N THR A 105 -9.21 -27.79 -24.10
CA THR A 105 -9.50 -27.42 -25.48
C THR A 105 -9.45 -25.90 -25.67
N ALA A 106 -8.71 -25.43 -26.70
CA ALA A 106 -8.50 -23.99 -26.98
C ALA A 106 -7.93 -23.18 -25.81
N ARG A 107 -7.08 -23.80 -25.00
CA ARG A 107 -6.37 -23.16 -23.88
C ARG A 107 -4.89 -23.57 -23.89
N SER A 108 -4.04 -22.69 -23.39
CA SER A 108 -2.65 -22.96 -23.09
C SER A 108 -2.37 -22.66 -21.63
N ARG A 109 -1.31 -23.25 -21.07
CA ARG A 109 -0.78 -22.83 -19.79
C ARG A 109 -0.45 -21.35 -19.75
N ASN A 110 -0.03 -20.79 -20.89
CA ASN A 110 0.42 -19.41 -21.00
C ASN A 110 -0.70 -18.39 -20.71
N ASP A 111 -1.90 -18.55 -21.29
CA ASP A 111 -3.04 -17.67 -21.01
C ASP A 111 -3.74 -18.00 -19.70
N GLN A 112 -3.68 -19.27 -19.27
CA GLN A 112 -4.21 -19.71 -17.96
C GLN A 112 -3.45 -19.07 -16.80
N CYS A 113 -2.13 -19.15 -16.77
CA CYS A 113 -1.31 -18.51 -15.72
C CYS A 113 -1.55 -17.00 -15.65
N GLN A 114 -1.77 -16.35 -16.79
CA GLN A 114 -2.01 -14.92 -16.86
C GLN A 114 -3.36 -14.51 -16.29
N VAL A 115 -4.43 -15.25 -16.61
CA VAL A 115 -5.76 -14.92 -16.08
C VAL A 115 -5.81 -15.14 -14.58
N ASP A 116 -5.18 -16.21 -14.08
CA ASP A 116 -5.15 -16.53 -12.65
C ASP A 116 -4.38 -15.45 -11.86
N GLY A 117 -3.22 -15.04 -12.37
CA GLY A 117 -2.44 -13.96 -11.76
C GLY A 117 -3.21 -12.63 -11.69
N ARG A 118 -3.92 -12.27 -12.78
CA ARG A 118 -4.76 -11.06 -12.80
C ARG A 118 -5.96 -11.17 -11.85
N MET A 119 -6.66 -12.31 -11.82
CA MET A 119 -7.79 -12.54 -10.91
C MET A 119 -7.34 -12.49 -9.44
N TYR A 120 -6.21 -13.14 -9.13
CA TYR A 120 -5.60 -13.08 -7.82
C TYR A 120 -5.31 -11.63 -7.41
N LEU A 121 -4.60 -10.89 -8.27
CA LEU A 121 -4.19 -9.53 -7.95
C LEU A 121 -5.39 -8.56 -7.86
N LYS A 122 -6.42 -8.71 -8.70
CA LYS A 122 -7.68 -7.95 -8.57
C LYS A 122 -8.31 -8.09 -7.18
N LYS A 123 -8.32 -9.30 -6.65
CA LYS A 123 -8.84 -9.60 -5.31
C LYS A 123 -7.95 -8.97 -4.22
N GLU A 124 -6.63 -9.11 -4.34
CA GLU A 124 -5.68 -8.59 -3.38
C GLU A 124 -5.64 -7.05 -3.35
N ILE A 125 -5.77 -6.40 -4.51
CA ILE A 125 -5.92 -4.93 -4.58
C ILE A 125 -7.14 -4.46 -3.78
N ARG A 126 -8.30 -5.10 -3.94
CA ARG A 126 -9.51 -4.75 -3.19
C ARG A 126 -9.31 -4.91 -1.68
N GLU A 127 -8.65 -5.99 -1.26
CA GLU A 127 -8.33 -6.22 0.15
C GLU A 127 -7.34 -5.17 0.69
N ILE A 128 -6.33 -4.79 -0.08
CA ILE A 128 -5.36 -3.74 0.30
C ILE A 128 -6.06 -2.38 0.39
N VAL A 129 -6.90 -2.03 -0.59
CA VAL A 129 -7.70 -0.80 -0.55
C VAL A 129 -8.59 -0.78 0.70
N HIS A 130 -9.25 -1.88 1.03
CA HIS A 130 -10.05 -1.98 2.26
C HIS A 130 -9.22 -1.71 3.53
N ARG A 131 -8.00 -2.25 3.61
CA ARG A 131 -7.09 -2.02 4.75
C ARG A 131 -6.57 -0.58 4.80
N LEU A 132 -6.27 0.00 3.64
CA LEU A 132 -5.90 1.41 3.57
C LEU A 132 -7.08 2.33 3.97
N CYS A 133 -8.31 2.02 3.55
CA CYS A 133 -9.51 2.72 4.00
C CYS A 133 -9.73 2.62 5.53
N TYR A 134 -9.40 1.48 6.12
CA TYR A 134 -9.41 1.34 7.58
C TYR A 134 -8.35 2.23 8.24
N LEU A 135 -7.11 2.22 7.73
CA LEU A 135 -6.05 3.13 8.21
C LEU A 135 -6.49 4.59 8.11
N GLU A 136 -7.09 4.99 6.97
CA GLU A 136 -7.60 6.34 6.75
C GLU A 136 -8.72 6.72 7.74
N SER A 137 -9.59 5.78 8.09
CA SER A 137 -10.61 6.05 9.13
C SER A 137 -9.98 6.30 10.50
N VAL A 138 -8.95 5.54 10.88
CA VAL A 138 -8.19 5.78 12.12
C VAL A 138 -7.49 7.13 12.09
N ILE A 139 -6.91 7.51 10.95
CA ILE A 139 -6.27 8.83 10.79
C ILE A 139 -7.29 9.97 10.97
N LEU A 140 -8.47 9.88 10.36
CA LEU A 140 -9.53 10.88 10.51
C LEU A 140 -10.00 11.01 11.95
N GLU A 141 -10.20 9.91 12.67
CA GLU A 141 -10.55 9.92 14.09
C GLU A 141 -9.48 10.61 14.95
N LYS A 142 -8.20 10.30 14.72
CA LYS A 142 -7.09 10.96 15.42
C LYS A 142 -7.00 12.44 15.03
N ALA A 143 -7.18 12.79 13.74
CA ALA A 143 -7.16 14.17 13.28
C ALA A 143 -8.23 15.03 13.97
N GLU A 144 -9.47 14.52 14.09
CA GLU A 144 -10.55 15.22 14.80
C GLU A 144 -10.25 15.35 16.30
N LYS A 145 -9.82 14.25 16.94
CA LYS A 145 -9.46 14.25 18.37
C LYS A 145 -8.40 15.30 18.71
N TYR A 146 -7.44 15.49 17.82
CA TYR A 146 -6.28 16.37 18.05
C TYR A 146 -6.29 17.62 17.15
N ALA A 147 -7.45 18.02 16.62
CA ALA A 147 -7.57 19.18 15.74
C ALA A 147 -7.16 20.50 16.40
N ASP A 148 -7.39 20.64 17.72
CA ASP A 148 -7.02 21.80 18.51
C ASP A 148 -5.69 21.62 19.27
N SER A 149 -5.09 20.44 19.23
CA SER A 149 -3.89 20.10 20.00
C SER A 149 -2.65 20.64 19.29
N ILE A 150 -1.99 21.60 19.89
CA ILE A 150 -0.80 22.24 19.31
C ILE A 150 0.42 21.33 19.49
N THR A 151 1.26 21.26 18.48
CA THR A 151 2.54 20.57 18.49
C THR A 151 3.61 21.40 17.78
N VAL A 152 4.86 20.96 17.90
CA VAL A 152 5.98 21.57 17.21
C VAL A 152 6.07 21.07 15.77
N GLY A 153 6.11 21.97 14.81
CA GLY A 153 6.46 21.66 13.43
C GLY A 153 7.95 21.70 13.24
N PHE A 154 8.48 20.70 12.52
CA PHE A 154 9.91 20.56 12.28
C PHE A 154 10.25 20.74 10.81
N THR A 155 11.36 21.44 10.54
CA THR A 155 12.10 21.40 9.28
C THR A 155 13.59 21.20 9.59
N HIS A 156 14.29 20.38 8.82
CA HIS A 156 15.71 20.07 9.08
C HIS A 156 15.99 19.56 10.51
N MET A 157 15.00 18.91 11.14
CA MET A 157 15.03 18.49 12.55
C MET A 157 15.23 19.66 13.55
N GLN A 158 14.93 20.88 13.14
CA GLN A 158 14.88 22.06 14.00
C GLN A 158 13.43 22.46 14.24
N HIS A 159 13.16 23.05 15.41
CA HIS A 159 11.88 23.68 15.69
C HIS A 159 11.64 24.78 14.66
N ALA A 160 10.47 24.75 14.02
CA ALA A 160 10.14 25.67 12.92
C ALA A 160 8.97 26.57 13.28
N GLN A 161 7.76 26.00 13.29
CA GLN A 161 6.53 26.74 13.51
C GLN A 161 5.56 25.92 14.35
N PRO A 162 4.65 26.58 15.10
CA PRO A 162 3.61 25.85 15.81
C PRO A 162 2.54 25.37 14.82
N ILE A 163 2.13 24.11 14.95
CA ILE A 163 1.10 23.48 14.12
C ILE A 163 0.15 22.71 15.03
N THR A 164 -0.96 22.21 14.50
CA THR A 164 -1.79 21.26 15.25
C THR A 164 -1.40 19.81 14.93
N LEU A 165 -1.56 18.92 15.89
CA LEU A 165 -1.32 17.49 15.69
C LEU A 165 -2.34 16.92 14.69
N GLY A 166 -3.59 17.40 14.70
CA GLY A 166 -4.58 17.05 13.67
C GLY A 166 -4.12 17.39 12.25
N PHE A 167 -3.40 18.49 12.08
CA PHE A 167 -2.79 18.86 10.79
C PHE A 167 -1.75 17.86 10.33
N VAL A 168 -0.94 17.34 11.23
CA VAL A 168 0.06 16.29 10.92
C VAL A 168 -0.66 15.03 10.42
N PHE A 169 -1.74 14.59 11.10
CA PHE A 169 -2.53 13.45 10.65
C PHE A 169 -3.10 13.66 9.25
N MET A 170 -3.63 14.85 8.97
CA MET A 170 -4.16 15.15 7.64
C MET A 170 -3.08 15.17 6.54
N ALA A 171 -1.82 15.43 6.86
CA ALA A 171 -0.73 15.29 5.91
C ALA A 171 -0.48 13.82 5.53
N TYR A 172 -0.53 12.89 6.49
CA TYR A 172 -0.44 11.45 6.24
C TYR A 172 -1.68 10.91 5.52
N PHE A 173 -2.87 11.40 5.87
CA PHE A 173 -4.11 11.13 5.12
C PHE A 173 -3.92 11.38 3.62
N GLN A 174 -3.35 12.51 3.23
CA GLN A 174 -3.12 12.81 1.81
C GLN A 174 -2.13 11.83 1.13
N MET A 175 -1.21 11.22 1.85
CA MET A 175 -0.29 10.22 1.29
C MET A 175 -1.02 8.93 0.96
N PHE A 176 -1.76 8.35 1.92
CA PHE A 176 -2.47 7.08 1.73
C PHE A 176 -3.68 7.23 0.81
N ARG A 177 -4.33 8.38 0.79
CA ARG A 177 -5.33 8.71 -0.22
C ARG A 177 -4.76 8.55 -1.64
N ARG A 178 -3.60 9.12 -1.93
CA ARG A 178 -2.93 8.96 -3.23
C ARG A 178 -2.53 7.52 -3.51
N ASP A 179 -2.23 6.73 -2.48
CA ASP A 179 -1.91 5.30 -2.65
C ASP A 179 -3.15 4.50 -3.05
N ILE A 180 -4.30 4.78 -2.45
CA ILE A 180 -5.60 4.19 -2.85
C ILE A 180 -5.94 4.57 -4.29
N GLU A 181 -5.82 5.85 -4.64
CA GLU A 181 -6.11 6.35 -5.99
C GLU A 181 -5.23 5.66 -7.05
N ARG A 182 -3.91 5.49 -6.80
CA ARG A 182 -2.99 4.73 -7.68
C ARG A 182 -3.43 3.28 -7.87
N LEU A 183 -3.75 2.59 -6.77
CA LEU A 183 -4.20 1.20 -6.83
C LEU A 183 -5.49 1.04 -7.64
N MET A 184 -6.42 1.96 -7.50
CA MET A 184 -7.67 1.94 -8.27
C MET A 184 -7.41 2.19 -9.76
N ASP A 185 -6.51 3.10 -10.10
CA ASP A 185 -6.06 3.33 -11.47
C ASP A 185 -5.35 2.09 -12.06
N ALA A 186 -4.49 1.43 -11.29
CA ALA A 186 -3.83 0.19 -11.69
C ALA A 186 -4.85 -0.94 -11.89
N TYR A 187 -5.85 -1.03 -11.00
CA TYR A 187 -6.94 -2.00 -11.12
C TYR A 187 -7.72 -1.84 -12.43
N GLU A 188 -8.07 -0.62 -12.82
CA GLU A 188 -8.77 -0.35 -14.09
C GLU A 188 -7.93 -0.77 -15.29
N ARG A 189 -6.64 -0.43 -15.31
CA ARG A 189 -5.75 -0.81 -16.44
C ARG A 189 -5.57 -2.32 -16.57
N MET A 190 -5.48 -3.04 -15.46
CA MET A 190 -5.29 -4.50 -15.49
C MET A 190 -6.59 -5.28 -15.75
N ASN A 191 -7.75 -4.64 -15.72
CA ASN A 191 -9.06 -5.31 -15.79
C ASN A 191 -9.42 -5.80 -17.20
N LEU A 192 -8.45 -6.42 -17.89
CA LEU A 192 -8.60 -7.01 -19.22
C LEU A 192 -8.28 -8.51 -19.17
N CYS A 193 -9.13 -9.35 -19.77
CA CYS A 193 -9.05 -10.81 -19.72
C CYS A 193 -8.07 -11.37 -20.76
N PRO A 194 -6.98 -12.05 -20.36
CA PRO A 194 -6.06 -12.68 -21.31
C PRO A 194 -6.52 -14.06 -21.78
N LEU A 195 -7.46 -14.73 -21.07
CA LEU A 195 -7.87 -16.10 -21.37
C LEU A 195 -8.48 -16.20 -22.78
N GLY A 196 -8.08 -17.23 -23.51
CA GLY A 196 -8.41 -17.44 -24.94
C GLY A 196 -7.35 -16.88 -25.90
N ALA A 197 -6.27 -16.26 -25.39
CA ALA A 197 -5.08 -15.95 -26.20
C ALA A 197 -4.30 -17.22 -26.60
N CYS A 198 -4.56 -18.34 -25.92
CA CYS A 198 -3.89 -19.61 -26.07
C CYS A 198 -2.38 -19.48 -25.86
N ALA A 199 -1.57 -20.15 -26.67
CA ALA A 199 -0.10 -20.10 -26.48
C ALA A 199 0.49 -18.72 -26.79
N LEU A 200 0.01 -18.04 -27.85
CA LEU A 200 0.45 -16.70 -28.28
C LEU A 200 -0.32 -16.16 -29.51
N ALA A 201 -1.04 -17.00 -30.24
CA ALA A 201 -1.57 -16.65 -31.56
C ALA A 201 -3.10 -16.84 -31.67
N GLY A 202 -3.77 -17.07 -30.55
CA GLY A 202 -5.19 -17.43 -30.54
C GLY A 202 -5.44 -18.86 -30.97
N THR A 203 -6.63 -19.17 -31.46
CA THR A 203 -7.08 -20.50 -31.84
C THR A 203 -7.88 -20.46 -33.14
N THR A 204 -7.94 -21.61 -33.86
CA THR A 204 -8.82 -21.81 -35.03
C THR A 204 -10.25 -22.22 -34.65
N LEU A 205 -10.50 -22.50 -33.35
CA LEU A 205 -11.83 -22.83 -32.86
C LEU A 205 -12.67 -21.56 -32.64
N PRO A 206 -14.00 -21.63 -32.82
CA PRO A 206 -14.87 -20.45 -32.69
C PRO A 206 -15.12 -20.07 -31.19
N THR A 207 -14.08 -19.77 -30.48
CA THR A 207 -14.18 -19.32 -29.07
C THR A 207 -14.72 -17.90 -28.97
N ASN A 208 -15.35 -17.58 -27.82
CA ASN A 208 -15.87 -16.24 -27.52
C ASN A 208 -15.13 -15.64 -26.31
N ARG A 209 -14.03 -14.93 -26.57
CA ARG A 209 -13.21 -14.29 -25.51
C ARG A 209 -13.98 -13.20 -24.73
N ALA A 210 -14.90 -12.48 -25.40
CA ALA A 210 -15.72 -11.48 -24.73
C ALA A 210 -16.63 -12.12 -23.68
N ARG A 211 -17.21 -13.30 -24.01
CA ARG A 211 -18.02 -14.06 -23.03
C ARG A 211 -17.20 -14.57 -21.86
N THR A 212 -15.98 -15.04 -22.11
CA THR A 212 -15.07 -15.45 -21.03
C THR A 212 -14.71 -14.27 -20.11
N ALA A 213 -14.42 -13.10 -20.68
CA ALA A 213 -14.16 -11.88 -19.92
C ALA A 213 -15.36 -11.49 -19.03
N GLU A 214 -16.57 -11.51 -19.57
CA GLU A 214 -17.81 -11.22 -18.85
C GLU A 214 -18.01 -12.20 -17.66
N LEU A 215 -17.84 -13.51 -17.89
CA LEU A 215 -18.01 -14.54 -16.85
C LEU A 215 -17.01 -14.37 -15.69
N LEU A 216 -15.83 -13.81 -15.97
CA LEU A 216 -14.77 -13.58 -14.97
C LEU A 216 -14.76 -12.14 -14.40
N GLY A 217 -15.71 -11.29 -14.80
CA GLY A 217 -15.82 -9.93 -14.31
C GLY A 217 -14.67 -9.03 -14.76
N PHE A 218 -14.16 -9.24 -15.98
CA PHE A 218 -13.27 -8.31 -16.67
C PHE A 218 -14.07 -7.42 -17.63
N ASP A 219 -13.56 -6.23 -17.92
CA ASP A 219 -14.22 -5.25 -18.79
C ASP A 219 -14.25 -5.71 -20.25
N ALA A 220 -13.15 -6.32 -20.70
CA ALA A 220 -13.00 -6.80 -22.09
C ALA A 220 -11.89 -7.86 -22.19
N PRO A 221 -11.79 -8.61 -23.29
CA PRO A 221 -10.58 -9.37 -23.60
C PRO A 221 -9.41 -8.43 -23.96
N THR A 222 -8.19 -8.89 -23.73
CA THR A 222 -6.97 -8.22 -24.22
C THR A 222 -6.92 -8.24 -25.76
N GLU A 223 -6.39 -7.19 -26.38
CA GLU A 223 -6.44 -6.95 -27.83
C GLU A 223 -5.49 -7.84 -28.66
N ASN A 224 -4.32 -8.20 -28.10
CA ASN A 224 -3.32 -8.97 -28.83
C ASN A 224 -2.94 -10.23 -28.06
N ALA A 225 -3.07 -11.40 -28.68
CA ALA A 225 -2.84 -12.70 -28.04
C ALA A 225 -1.38 -12.90 -27.59
N MET A 226 -0.41 -12.37 -28.33
CA MET A 226 1.01 -12.50 -27.97
C MET A 226 1.36 -11.61 -26.78
N ASP A 227 0.88 -10.38 -26.75
CA ASP A 227 0.99 -9.47 -25.63
C ASP A 227 0.28 -10.04 -24.39
N SER A 228 -0.92 -10.60 -24.56
CA SER A 228 -1.72 -11.20 -23.48
C SER A 228 -0.96 -12.24 -22.62
N VAL A 229 -0.08 -13.02 -23.23
CA VAL A 229 0.69 -14.06 -22.54
C VAL A 229 2.06 -13.58 -22.07
N SER A 230 2.52 -12.42 -22.56
CA SER A 230 3.81 -11.81 -22.25
C SER A 230 3.73 -10.74 -21.16
N ASP A 231 2.63 -9.98 -21.11
CA ASP A 231 2.47 -8.82 -20.24
C ASP A 231 2.60 -9.14 -18.74
N ARG A 232 3.42 -8.35 -18.05
CA ARG A 232 3.55 -8.32 -16.58
C ARG A 232 3.46 -6.88 -16.04
N ASP A 233 3.09 -5.92 -16.88
CA ASP A 233 3.03 -4.51 -16.48
C ASP A 233 2.08 -4.31 -15.29
N TYR A 234 0.98 -5.07 -15.24
CA TYR A 234 0.04 -5.04 -14.11
C TYR A 234 0.69 -5.41 -12.78
N SER A 235 1.63 -6.38 -12.78
CA SER A 235 2.38 -6.77 -11.58
C SER A 235 3.47 -5.75 -11.24
N LEU A 236 4.15 -5.19 -12.25
CA LEU A 236 5.16 -4.14 -12.07
C LEU A 236 4.53 -2.85 -11.53
N GLU A 237 3.37 -2.47 -12.05
CA GLU A 237 2.62 -1.30 -11.57
C GLU A 237 2.21 -1.50 -10.12
N PHE A 238 1.63 -2.66 -9.77
CA PHE A 238 1.28 -2.99 -8.39
C PHE A 238 2.50 -2.95 -7.46
N LEU A 239 3.63 -3.54 -7.84
CA LEU A 239 4.86 -3.52 -7.04
C LEU A 239 5.43 -2.11 -6.88
N SER A 240 5.26 -1.25 -7.89
CA SER A 240 5.63 0.16 -7.82
C SER A 240 4.76 0.92 -6.82
N ASP A 241 3.45 0.71 -6.86
CA ASP A 241 2.49 1.31 -5.94
C ASP A 241 2.73 0.83 -4.49
N ALA A 242 2.97 -0.48 -4.33
CA ALA A 242 3.36 -1.06 -3.04
C ALA A 242 4.63 -0.42 -2.49
N SER A 243 5.63 -0.20 -3.35
CA SER A 243 6.91 0.43 -2.97
C SER A 243 6.70 1.88 -2.50
N ILE A 244 5.84 2.65 -3.18
CA ILE A 244 5.52 4.03 -2.79
C ILE A 244 4.78 4.05 -1.45
N SER A 245 3.77 3.20 -1.29
CA SER A 245 2.98 3.15 -0.06
C SER A 245 3.79 2.67 1.15
N MET A 246 4.63 1.67 0.96
CA MET A 246 5.55 1.21 2.00
C MET A 246 6.56 2.29 2.39
N MET A 247 7.00 3.14 1.47
CA MET A 247 7.82 4.31 1.78
C MET A 247 7.04 5.32 2.66
N HIS A 248 5.74 5.55 2.39
CA HIS A 248 4.91 6.41 3.23
C HIS A 248 4.79 5.86 4.65
N LEU A 249 4.52 4.55 4.80
CA LEU A 249 4.52 3.87 6.10
C LEU A 249 5.86 3.98 6.83
N SER A 250 6.98 3.82 6.10
CA SER A 250 8.33 3.95 6.68
C SER A 250 8.59 5.35 7.21
N ARG A 251 8.20 6.39 6.48
CA ARG A 251 8.38 7.78 6.93
C ARG A 251 7.64 8.05 8.24
N TRP A 252 6.41 7.56 8.34
CA TRP A 252 5.64 7.74 9.57
C TRP A 252 6.15 6.87 10.72
N ALA A 253 6.55 5.64 10.42
CA ALA A 253 7.20 4.76 11.40
C ALA A 253 8.50 5.36 11.96
N GLU A 254 9.28 6.09 11.13
CA GLU A 254 10.46 6.85 11.58
C GLU A 254 10.09 7.90 12.61
N GLU A 255 9.04 8.71 12.36
CA GLU A 255 8.57 9.70 13.34
C GLU A 255 8.08 9.04 14.63
N PHE A 256 7.42 7.88 14.56
CA PHE A 256 7.00 7.11 15.72
C PHE A 256 8.20 6.66 16.58
N VAL A 257 9.30 6.24 15.96
CA VAL A 257 10.54 5.87 16.67
C VAL A 257 11.10 7.09 17.40
N TRP A 258 11.20 8.25 16.72
CA TRP A 258 11.69 9.48 17.36
C TRP A 258 10.77 9.94 18.48
N TRP A 259 9.48 10.04 18.22
CA TRP A 259 8.50 10.55 19.19
C TRP A 259 8.36 9.64 20.42
N ASN A 260 8.63 8.35 20.27
CA ASN A 260 8.65 7.39 21.38
C ASN A 260 9.98 7.38 22.16
N SER A 261 11.05 8.02 21.65
CA SER A 261 12.33 8.07 22.35
C SER A 261 12.21 8.83 23.68
N GLN A 262 13.16 8.58 24.61
CA GLN A 262 13.18 9.28 25.90
C GLN A 262 13.43 10.79 25.74
N GLU A 263 14.17 11.19 24.69
CA GLU A 263 14.50 12.58 24.37
C GLU A 263 13.27 13.35 23.91
N PHE A 264 12.41 12.76 23.05
CA PHE A 264 11.16 13.38 22.60
C PHE A 264 10.03 13.14 23.58
N SER A 265 9.76 11.90 23.93
CA SER A 265 8.66 11.48 24.79
C SER A 265 7.26 11.99 24.38
N TYR A 266 7.05 12.23 23.08
CA TYR A 266 5.80 12.79 22.54
C TYR A 266 4.67 11.77 22.48
N ILE A 267 5.02 10.49 22.36
CA ILE A 267 4.04 9.38 22.30
C ILE A 267 4.41 8.27 23.27
N ALA A 268 3.40 7.49 23.65
CA ALA A 268 3.55 6.19 24.27
C ALA A 268 2.86 5.15 23.39
N ILE A 269 3.65 4.31 22.72
CA ILE A 269 3.13 3.19 21.96
C ILE A 269 2.57 2.15 22.93
N ASP A 270 1.40 1.60 22.64
CA ASP A 270 0.76 0.57 23.47
C ASP A 270 1.64 -0.68 23.62
N ASP A 271 1.57 -1.33 24.78
CA ASP A 271 2.38 -2.51 25.11
C ASP A 271 2.19 -3.66 24.10
N SER A 272 1.00 -3.78 23.51
CA SER A 272 0.72 -4.79 22.49
C SER A 272 1.50 -4.60 21.18
N SER A 273 2.14 -3.44 20.99
CA SER A 273 2.94 -3.09 19.80
C SER A 273 4.43 -2.82 20.14
N CYS A 274 4.86 -3.23 21.32
CA CYS A 274 6.22 -3.05 21.80
C CYS A 274 6.80 -4.37 22.28
N THR A 275 8.15 -4.43 22.40
CA THR A 275 8.82 -5.51 23.13
C THR A 275 9.71 -4.96 24.24
N GLY A 276 10.04 -5.82 25.20
CA GLY A 276 10.98 -5.52 26.27
C GLY A 276 12.39 -5.99 25.97
N SER A 277 13.28 -5.78 26.94
CA SER A 277 14.64 -6.32 26.89
C SER A 277 14.77 -7.49 27.87
N SER A 278 15.45 -8.55 27.48
CA SER A 278 15.73 -9.71 28.33
C SER A 278 16.68 -9.39 29.49
N ILE A 279 17.40 -8.26 29.41
CA ILE A 279 18.41 -7.86 30.40
C ILE A 279 18.12 -6.49 31.04
N MET A 280 17.38 -5.62 30.38
CA MET A 280 17.07 -4.26 30.85
C MET A 280 15.57 -4.15 31.12
N GLN A 281 15.15 -4.27 32.37
CA GLN A 281 13.75 -4.35 32.80
C GLN A 281 12.94 -3.08 32.51
N GLN A 282 13.60 -1.93 32.42
CA GLN A 282 12.98 -0.63 32.17
C GLN A 282 12.76 -0.35 30.66
N LYS A 283 13.33 -1.18 29.77
CA LYS A 283 13.36 -0.88 28.34
C LYS A 283 12.09 -1.36 27.65
N LYS A 284 11.45 -0.46 26.91
CA LYS A 284 10.31 -0.71 26.03
C LYS A 284 10.68 -0.21 24.64
N ASN A 285 10.70 -1.11 23.65
CA ASN A 285 11.18 -0.82 22.30
C ASN A 285 10.02 -0.62 21.33
N PRO A 286 10.11 0.33 20.39
CA PRO A 286 9.11 0.54 19.33
C PRO A 286 9.31 -0.44 18.16
N ASP A 287 9.46 -1.74 18.44
CA ASP A 287 9.91 -2.75 17.46
C ASP A 287 9.02 -2.81 16.22
N MET A 288 7.70 -2.59 16.37
CA MET A 288 6.80 -2.64 15.20
C MET A 288 7.08 -1.49 14.24
N ALA A 289 7.35 -0.29 14.75
CA ALA A 289 7.74 0.85 13.92
C ALA A 289 9.10 0.61 13.23
N GLU A 290 10.08 0.07 13.97
CA GLU A 290 11.40 -0.26 13.42
C GLU A 290 11.32 -1.35 12.35
N LEU A 291 10.54 -2.40 12.59
CA LEU A 291 10.36 -3.51 11.65
C LEU A 291 9.65 -3.05 10.37
N LEU A 292 8.67 -2.14 10.46
CA LEU A 292 8.02 -1.53 9.31
C LEU A 292 9.03 -0.80 8.42
N ARG A 293 9.96 -0.01 8.99
CA ARG A 293 11.05 0.62 8.22
C ARG A 293 11.90 -0.43 7.49
N GLY A 294 12.24 -1.54 8.15
CA GLY A 294 13.04 -2.61 7.57
C GLY A 294 12.35 -3.35 6.43
N LYS A 295 11.04 -3.61 6.55
CA LYS A 295 10.25 -4.35 5.56
C LYS A 295 10.11 -3.64 4.20
N VAL A 296 10.30 -2.33 4.15
CA VAL A 296 10.29 -1.57 2.88
C VAL A 296 11.32 -2.09 1.90
N GLY A 297 12.53 -2.41 2.38
CA GLY A 297 13.60 -2.96 1.54
C GLY A 297 13.24 -4.27 0.86
N ARG A 298 12.36 -5.08 1.49
CA ARG A 298 11.85 -6.33 0.93
C ARG A 298 10.97 -6.05 -0.30
N VAL A 299 9.98 -5.17 -0.18
CA VAL A 299 9.08 -4.79 -1.29
C VAL A 299 9.84 -4.09 -2.43
N TYR A 300 10.87 -3.29 -2.12
CA TYR A 300 11.76 -2.73 -3.14
C TYR A 300 12.54 -3.82 -3.88
N GLY A 301 12.97 -4.86 -3.14
CA GLY A 301 13.62 -6.04 -3.72
C GLY A 301 12.71 -6.78 -4.70
N ASP A 302 11.44 -6.95 -4.35
CA ASP A 302 10.42 -7.60 -5.17
C ASP A 302 10.20 -6.87 -6.50
N LEU A 303 10.06 -5.54 -6.45
CA LEU A 303 9.97 -4.72 -7.66
C LEU A 303 11.22 -4.85 -8.53
N MET A 304 12.40 -4.78 -7.93
CA MET A 304 13.66 -4.89 -8.66
C MET A 304 13.85 -6.29 -9.26
N GLN A 305 13.40 -7.34 -8.56
CA GLN A 305 13.43 -8.72 -9.07
C GLN A 305 12.61 -8.82 -10.36
N LEU A 306 11.34 -8.38 -10.34
CA LEU A 306 10.47 -8.51 -11.51
C LEU A 306 10.92 -7.62 -12.67
N LEU A 307 11.38 -6.39 -12.42
CA LEU A 307 12.01 -5.53 -13.44
C LEU A 307 13.21 -6.24 -14.09
N THR A 308 14.00 -6.97 -13.30
CA THR A 308 15.17 -7.71 -13.79
C THR A 308 14.76 -8.91 -14.65
N VAL A 309 13.72 -9.64 -14.27
CA VAL A 309 13.15 -10.71 -15.10
C VAL A 309 12.67 -10.16 -16.43
N MET A 310 11.89 -9.09 -16.41
CA MET A 310 11.26 -8.54 -17.61
C MET A 310 12.24 -7.92 -18.61
N LYS A 311 13.31 -7.27 -18.15
CA LYS A 311 14.22 -6.46 -19.01
C LYS A 311 14.86 -7.22 -20.18
N GLY A 312 14.95 -8.53 -20.13
CA GLY A 312 15.67 -9.34 -21.15
C GLY A 312 14.84 -10.47 -21.73
N THR A 313 13.61 -10.67 -21.24
CA THR A 313 12.72 -11.74 -21.68
C THR A 313 12.03 -11.33 -22.98
N PRO A 314 12.14 -12.13 -24.08
CA PRO A 314 11.49 -11.82 -25.34
C PRO A 314 9.96 -12.03 -25.28
N LEU A 315 9.27 -11.59 -26.34
CA LEU A 315 7.80 -11.70 -26.45
C LEU A 315 7.31 -13.16 -26.36
N ALA A 316 6.03 -13.29 -26.13
CA ALA A 316 5.30 -14.51 -25.78
C ALA A 316 5.69 -14.99 -24.38
N TYR A 317 5.71 -16.29 -24.14
CA TYR A 317 5.99 -16.86 -22.85
C TYR A 317 7.37 -17.54 -22.80
N ASN A 318 8.10 -17.25 -21.72
CA ASN A 318 9.35 -17.92 -21.37
C ASN A 318 9.26 -18.41 -19.91
N LYS A 319 10.01 -19.44 -19.56
CA LYS A 319 9.99 -20.02 -18.21
C LYS A 319 10.43 -19.02 -17.12
N ASP A 320 11.19 -17.97 -17.49
CA ASP A 320 11.54 -16.82 -16.65
C ASP A 320 10.32 -16.21 -15.94
N PHE A 321 9.17 -16.22 -16.59
CA PHE A 321 7.93 -15.69 -16.04
C PHE A 321 7.35 -16.49 -14.86
N GLN A 322 7.91 -17.64 -14.52
CA GLN A 322 7.57 -18.34 -13.29
C GLN A 322 8.01 -17.54 -12.05
N GLU A 323 9.11 -16.78 -12.20
CA GLU A 323 9.68 -15.95 -11.13
C GLU A 323 8.83 -14.68 -10.80
N ASP A 324 7.80 -14.38 -11.58
CA ASP A 324 6.91 -13.24 -11.35
C ASP A 324 6.07 -13.37 -10.09
N LYS A 325 5.77 -14.60 -9.65
CA LYS A 325 4.78 -14.87 -8.60
C LYS A 325 5.32 -14.72 -7.19
N GLU A 326 6.54 -15.20 -6.93
CA GLU A 326 7.09 -15.16 -5.58
C GLU A 326 7.27 -13.74 -5.08
N SER A 327 7.84 -12.84 -5.90
CA SER A 327 7.97 -11.43 -5.56
C SER A 327 6.61 -10.74 -5.39
N LEU A 328 5.64 -11.05 -6.27
CA LEU A 328 4.29 -10.51 -6.17
C LEU A 328 3.59 -10.93 -4.87
N PHE A 329 3.64 -12.22 -4.55
CA PHE A 329 3.01 -12.77 -3.35
C PHE A 329 3.66 -12.25 -2.07
N ASP A 330 4.98 -12.13 -2.07
CA ASP A 330 5.73 -11.60 -0.94
C ASP A 330 5.38 -10.13 -0.66
N ALA A 331 5.33 -9.31 -1.70
CA ALA A 331 4.94 -7.90 -1.60
C ALA A 331 3.49 -7.74 -1.10
N VAL A 332 2.54 -8.53 -1.64
CA VAL A 332 1.14 -8.55 -1.18
C VAL A 332 1.05 -8.85 0.31
N ASP A 333 1.67 -9.94 0.76
CA ASP A 333 1.60 -10.37 2.15
C ASP A 333 2.29 -9.37 3.09
N THR A 334 3.45 -8.84 2.68
CA THR A 334 4.21 -7.86 3.44
C THR A 334 3.45 -6.54 3.57
N TRP A 335 2.86 -6.04 2.49
CA TRP A 335 2.13 -4.77 2.50
C TRP A 335 0.86 -4.86 3.33
N LYS A 336 0.03 -5.90 3.13
CA LYS A 336 -1.19 -6.14 3.93
C LYS A 336 -0.90 -6.19 5.43
N ALA A 337 0.11 -6.94 5.83
CA ALA A 337 0.51 -7.04 7.23
C ALA A 337 1.00 -5.69 7.78
N SER A 338 1.77 -4.94 6.99
CA SER A 338 2.33 -3.65 7.39
C SER A 338 1.25 -2.60 7.63
N ILE A 339 0.26 -2.49 6.74
CA ILE A 339 -0.88 -1.58 6.91
C ILE A 339 -1.65 -1.92 8.20
N GLN A 340 -1.96 -3.20 8.40
CA GLN A 340 -2.75 -3.64 9.56
C GLN A 340 -2.03 -3.37 10.88
N ILE A 341 -0.74 -3.68 10.95
CA ILE A 341 0.06 -3.45 12.17
C ILE A 341 0.17 -1.96 12.44
N PHE A 342 0.41 -1.13 11.42
CA PHE A 342 0.53 0.30 11.60
C PHE A 342 -0.79 0.94 12.05
N ALA A 343 -1.92 0.57 11.43
CA ALA A 343 -3.23 1.05 11.81
C ALA A 343 -3.56 0.71 13.28
N ASN A 344 -3.33 -0.52 13.70
CA ASN A 344 -3.55 -0.96 15.08
C ASN A 344 -2.62 -0.25 16.08
N MET A 345 -1.36 -0.03 15.71
CA MET A 345 -0.40 0.71 16.54
C MET A 345 -0.82 2.17 16.69
N LEU A 346 -1.19 2.84 15.59
CA LEU A 346 -1.65 4.23 15.58
C LEU A 346 -2.91 4.39 16.44
N ASP A 347 -3.89 3.50 16.28
CA ASP A 347 -5.15 3.56 17.03
C ASP A 347 -4.93 3.56 18.54
N LYS A 348 -4.01 2.72 19.04
CA LYS A 348 -3.74 2.54 20.46
C LYS A 348 -2.66 3.48 21.03
N THR A 349 -1.95 4.22 20.17
CA THR A 349 -0.89 5.13 20.62
C THR A 349 -1.47 6.33 21.36
N GLU A 350 -0.91 6.63 22.52
CA GLU A 350 -1.18 7.83 23.33
C GLU A 350 -0.24 8.96 22.93
N PHE A 351 -0.79 10.15 22.68
CA PHE A 351 -0.03 11.38 22.42
C PHE A 351 0.05 12.21 23.70
N ARG A 352 1.26 12.43 24.19
CA ARG A 352 1.55 13.08 25.47
C ARG A 352 1.62 14.60 25.30
N MET A 353 0.48 15.23 25.26
CA MET A 353 0.40 16.69 25.05
C MET A 353 1.16 17.49 26.09
N ASP A 354 1.17 17.04 27.35
CA ASP A 354 1.93 17.64 28.45
C ASP A 354 3.47 17.66 28.21
N GLN A 355 4.00 16.67 27.46
CA GLN A 355 5.43 16.64 27.10
C GLN A 355 5.71 17.50 25.87
N ILE A 356 4.79 17.52 24.93
CA ILE A 356 4.89 18.35 23.72
C ILE A 356 4.87 19.84 24.08
N GLU A 357 3.96 20.26 24.98
CA GLU A 357 3.83 21.66 25.43
C GLU A 357 5.12 22.20 26.08
N LYS A 358 5.88 21.36 26.78
CA LYS A 358 7.18 21.75 27.34
C LYS A 358 8.21 22.19 26.30
N GLN A 359 8.00 21.85 25.05
CA GLN A 359 8.90 22.23 23.97
C GLN A 359 8.56 23.59 23.33
N PHE A 360 7.39 24.16 23.67
CA PHE A 360 6.96 25.44 23.08
C PHE A 360 7.86 26.63 23.49
N ALA A 361 8.45 26.54 24.68
CA ALA A 361 9.40 27.52 25.21
C ALA A 361 10.82 27.38 24.57
N LYS A 362 10.96 26.65 23.47
CA LYS A 362 12.25 26.47 22.81
C LYS A 362 12.14 26.78 21.33
N GLY A 363 13.09 27.58 20.83
CA GLY A 363 13.28 27.78 19.40
C GLY A 363 12.36 28.82 18.75
N PHE A 364 11.77 29.69 19.53
CA PHE A 364 11.05 30.89 19.04
C PHE A 364 10.01 30.54 17.95
N LEU A 365 9.13 29.59 18.22
CA LEU A 365 8.16 29.05 17.26
C LEU A 365 7.27 30.12 16.61
N ASN A 366 7.03 31.24 17.32
CA ASN A 366 6.21 32.37 16.93
C ASN A 366 6.98 33.47 16.16
N ALA A 367 8.29 33.32 15.93
CA ALA A 367 9.12 34.37 15.31
C ALA A 367 8.59 34.77 13.92
N THR A 368 8.19 33.82 13.09
CA THR A 368 7.62 34.11 11.76
C THR A 368 6.32 34.89 11.86
N ASP A 369 5.46 34.54 12.83
CA ASP A 369 4.17 35.18 13.04
C ASP A 369 4.33 36.65 13.44
N ILE A 370 5.34 36.97 14.28
CA ILE A 370 5.70 38.34 14.64
C ILE A 370 6.13 39.12 13.39
N ALA A 371 6.99 38.54 12.53
CA ALA A 371 7.42 39.17 11.30
C ALA A 371 6.27 39.44 10.33
N GLU A 372 5.34 38.49 10.20
CA GLU A 372 4.12 38.63 9.40
C GLU A 372 3.18 39.71 9.99
N HIS A 373 3.08 39.78 11.33
CA HIS A 373 2.30 40.79 12.02
C HIS A 373 2.84 42.21 11.75
N PHE A 374 4.15 42.39 11.84
CA PHE A 374 4.80 43.66 11.46
C PHE A 374 4.57 43.98 9.99
N ALA A 375 4.62 43.00 9.10
CA ALA A 375 4.32 43.22 7.68
C ALA A 375 2.88 43.70 7.46
N LYS A 376 1.90 43.18 8.19
CA LYS A 376 0.51 43.65 8.16
C LYS A 376 0.38 45.10 8.65
N GLN A 377 1.25 45.56 9.53
CA GLN A 377 1.32 46.94 10.00
C GLN A 377 2.08 47.90 9.02
N GLY A 378 2.54 47.37 7.88
CA GLY A 378 3.17 48.16 6.83
C GLY A 378 4.71 48.19 6.87
N ILE A 379 5.34 47.41 7.75
CA ILE A 379 6.80 47.24 7.74
C ILE A 379 7.16 46.25 6.61
N PRO A 380 8.07 46.59 5.68
CA PRO A 380 8.49 45.66 4.64
C PRO A 380 8.97 44.35 5.23
N PHE A 381 8.55 43.20 4.69
CA PHE A 381 8.80 41.88 5.28
C PHE A 381 10.31 41.60 5.54
N ARG A 382 11.21 42.09 4.66
CA ARG A 382 12.67 41.95 4.88
C ARG A 382 13.17 42.73 6.09
N GLU A 383 12.59 43.89 6.37
CA GLU A 383 12.88 44.68 7.57
C GLU A 383 12.30 43.99 8.79
N ALA A 384 11.03 43.56 8.73
CA ALA A 384 10.38 42.79 9.80
C ALA A 384 11.18 41.54 10.17
N HIS A 385 11.65 40.80 9.19
CA HIS A 385 12.51 39.61 9.41
C HIS A 385 13.82 40.01 10.13
N SER A 386 14.44 41.10 9.75
CA SER A 386 15.69 41.59 10.39
C SER A 386 15.44 42.04 11.82
N ILE A 387 14.32 42.70 12.10
CA ILE A 387 13.88 43.11 13.43
C ILE A 387 13.70 41.91 14.33
N VAL A 388 12.90 40.93 13.88
CA VAL A 388 12.67 39.71 14.65
C VAL A 388 13.95 38.90 14.87
N GLY A 389 14.86 38.84 13.90
CA GLY A 389 16.18 38.24 14.07
C GLY A 389 17.03 38.91 15.17
N GLN A 390 16.91 40.23 15.32
CA GLN A 390 17.55 40.93 16.44
C GLN A 390 16.87 40.69 17.78
N MET A 391 15.52 40.52 17.77
CA MET A 391 14.78 40.12 18.96
C MET A 391 15.19 38.73 19.43
N VAL A 392 15.28 37.74 18.51
CA VAL A 392 15.78 36.37 18.83
C VAL A 392 17.17 36.46 19.48
N LYS A 393 18.09 37.20 18.86
CA LYS A 393 19.45 37.39 19.41
C LYS A 393 19.45 38.02 20.80
N ALA A 394 18.58 38.97 21.06
CA ALA A 394 18.45 39.58 22.39
C ALA A 394 17.90 38.57 23.43
N CYS A 395 16.91 37.77 23.04
CA CYS A 395 16.35 36.72 23.89
C CYS A 395 17.40 35.63 24.19
N GLU A 396 18.15 35.16 23.19
CA GLU A 396 19.22 34.18 23.38
C GLU A 396 20.30 34.67 24.36
N GLN A 397 20.66 35.95 24.29
CA GLN A 397 21.65 36.54 25.20
C GLN A 397 21.17 36.63 26.63
N LYS A 398 19.85 36.71 26.86
CA LYS A 398 19.22 36.85 28.14
C LYS A 398 18.63 35.54 28.69
N ASP A 399 18.62 34.48 27.86
CA ASP A 399 17.95 33.22 28.17
C ASP A 399 16.45 33.45 28.51
N CYS A 400 15.73 34.17 27.62
CA CYS A 400 14.34 34.55 27.81
C CYS A 400 13.51 34.40 26.53
N GLU A 401 12.19 34.53 26.62
CA GLU A 401 11.27 34.50 25.50
C GLU A 401 10.91 35.93 25.02
N PHE A 402 10.24 36.08 23.88
CA PHE A 402 9.84 37.39 23.34
C PHE A 402 8.95 38.19 24.30
N GLU A 403 8.11 37.50 25.06
CA GLU A 403 7.24 38.08 26.04
C GLU A 403 7.99 38.74 27.23
N ASP A 404 9.24 38.37 27.44
CA ASP A 404 10.06 38.88 28.54
C ASP A 404 10.86 40.13 28.17
N LEU A 405 10.91 40.49 26.86
CA LEU A 405 11.59 41.72 26.43
C LEU A 405 10.85 42.95 26.95
N THR A 406 11.58 43.91 27.53
CA THR A 406 11.02 45.16 28.00
C THR A 406 10.69 46.12 26.86
N GLU A 407 9.88 47.11 27.10
CA GLU A 407 9.54 48.16 26.09
C GLU A 407 10.80 48.88 25.59
N GLU A 408 11.77 49.22 26.52
CA GLU A 408 13.01 49.85 26.18
C GLU A 408 13.90 48.97 25.26
N GLU A 409 13.91 47.68 25.49
CA GLU A 409 14.66 46.73 24.66
C GLU A 409 14.07 46.57 23.27
N LEU A 410 12.74 46.47 23.19
CA LEU A 410 12.06 46.45 21.91
C LEU A 410 12.34 47.71 21.09
N GLN A 411 12.19 48.89 21.69
CA GLN A 411 12.45 50.16 21.04
C GLN A 411 13.94 50.40 20.71
N ALA A 412 14.84 49.76 21.48
CA ALA A 412 16.29 49.80 21.15
C ALA A 412 16.63 48.97 19.89
N ILE A 413 15.84 47.96 19.59
CA ILE A 413 15.95 47.15 18.36
C ILE A 413 15.40 47.93 17.18
N ASP A 414 14.18 48.45 17.29
CA ASP A 414 13.57 49.33 16.29
C ASP A 414 12.51 50.21 16.97
N SER A 415 12.55 51.49 16.75
CA SER A 415 11.67 52.47 17.39
C SER A 415 10.17 52.29 17.06
N ARG A 416 9.84 51.51 16.05
CA ARG A 416 8.48 51.14 15.65
C ARG A 416 7.93 49.95 16.45
N VAL A 417 8.77 49.21 17.17
CA VAL A 417 8.40 48.00 17.91
C VAL A 417 8.09 48.37 19.36
N THR A 418 6.88 48.05 19.76
CA THR A 418 6.36 48.26 21.12
C THR A 418 5.64 47.02 21.56
N ARG A 419 5.33 46.87 22.85
CA ARG A 419 4.46 45.79 23.36
C ARG A 419 3.13 45.79 22.62
N GLU A 420 2.53 46.94 22.37
CA GLU A 420 1.28 47.09 21.64
C GLU A 420 1.43 46.62 20.19
N SER A 421 2.52 46.95 19.50
CA SER A 421 2.76 46.58 18.12
C SER A 421 3.07 45.08 17.94
N LEU A 422 3.52 44.37 18.98
CA LEU A 422 3.66 42.91 18.96
C LEU A 422 2.31 42.19 18.82
N GLY A 423 1.25 42.74 19.45
CA GLY A 423 -0.06 42.09 19.50
C GLY A 423 -0.04 40.80 20.33
N ASP A 424 -0.96 39.90 20.02
CA ASP A 424 -0.99 38.57 20.65
C ASP A 424 -0.05 37.60 19.88
N ILE A 425 1.10 37.35 20.49
CA ILE A 425 2.15 36.45 19.95
C ILE A 425 2.13 35.08 20.60
N SER A 426 1.07 34.76 21.36
CA SER A 426 0.93 33.43 21.97
C SER A 426 0.92 32.34 20.89
N ILE A 427 1.48 31.20 21.21
CA ILE A 427 1.55 30.04 20.30
C ILE A 427 0.15 29.68 19.78
N LYS A 428 -0.88 29.80 20.63
CA LYS A 428 -2.27 29.57 20.24
C LYS A 428 -2.76 30.57 19.20
N ALA A 429 -2.52 31.86 19.40
CA ALA A 429 -2.92 32.91 18.46
C ALA A 429 -2.22 32.71 17.09
N CYS A 430 -0.96 32.32 17.10
CA CYS A 430 -0.19 32.02 15.90
C CYS A 430 -0.81 30.87 15.09
N VAL A 431 -1.22 29.78 15.76
CA VAL A 431 -1.89 28.65 15.11
C VAL A 431 -3.28 29.04 14.57
N ASP A 432 -4.09 29.73 15.39
CA ASP A 432 -5.45 30.14 15.02
C ASP A 432 -5.46 31.11 13.81
N ALA A 433 -4.42 31.91 13.66
CA ALA A 433 -4.28 32.86 12.54
C ALA A 433 -3.98 32.21 11.19
N ARG A 434 -3.53 30.95 11.14
CA ARG A 434 -3.12 30.23 9.92
C ARG A 434 -4.28 29.60 9.18
N VAL A 435 -5.26 30.44 8.80
CA VAL A 435 -6.51 30.04 8.13
C VAL A 435 -6.40 29.96 6.59
N SER A 436 -5.21 30.12 6.03
CA SER A 436 -5.00 29.92 4.59
C SER A 436 -5.41 28.50 4.18
N PHE A 437 -5.86 28.33 2.93
CA PHE A 437 -6.27 27.02 2.43
C PHE A 437 -5.12 26.00 2.58
N GLY A 438 -5.39 24.90 3.27
CA GLY A 438 -4.38 23.89 3.62
C GLY A 438 -3.52 24.27 4.84
N GLY A 439 -3.84 25.34 5.55
CA GLY A 439 -3.13 25.77 6.77
C GLY A 439 -3.45 24.92 7.99
N THR A 440 -2.78 25.25 9.11
CA THR A 440 -2.86 24.45 10.35
C THR A 440 -3.92 24.91 11.34
N ALA A 441 -4.64 26.01 11.08
CA ALA A 441 -5.69 26.46 11.98
C ALA A 441 -6.74 25.35 12.21
N PRO A 442 -7.26 25.16 13.44
CA PRO A 442 -8.25 24.11 13.73
C PRO A 442 -9.47 24.11 12.80
N SER A 443 -9.91 25.29 12.36
CA SER A 443 -11.02 25.43 11.40
C SER A 443 -10.69 24.85 10.04
N GLU A 444 -9.47 25.04 9.57
CA GLU A 444 -9.00 24.54 8.29
C GLU A 444 -8.73 23.02 8.36
N VAL A 445 -8.18 22.54 9.48
CA VAL A 445 -8.02 21.09 9.74
C VAL A 445 -9.37 20.39 9.70
N ARG A 446 -10.39 20.91 10.37
CA ARG A 446 -11.75 20.35 10.33
C ARG A 446 -12.39 20.40 8.94
N ARG A 447 -12.07 21.42 8.13
CA ARG A 447 -12.48 21.43 6.72
C ARG A 447 -11.82 20.28 5.95
N GLN A 448 -10.52 20.05 6.16
CA GLN A 448 -9.79 18.94 5.52
C GLN A 448 -10.36 17.59 5.96
N ILE A 449 -10.68 17.40 7.23
CA ILE A 449 -11.31 16.19 7.77
C ILE A 449 -12.64 15.92 7.05
N LYS A 450 -13.53 16.90 6.96
CA LYS A 450 -14.82 16.74 6.27
C LYS A 450 -14.66 16.34 4.79
N VAL A 451 -13.68 16.90 4.10
CA VAL A 451 -13.37 16.52 2.72
C VAL A 451 -12.85 15.08 2.66
N GLY A 452 -12.02 14.69 3.61
CA GLY A 452 -11.51 13.33 3.73
C GLY A 452 -12.60 12.30 4.01
N GLU A 453 -13.51 12.59 4.95
CA GLU A 453 -14.68 11.75 5.28
C GLU A 453 -15.58 11.53 4.07
N ALA A 454 -15.90 12.60 3.32
CA ALA A 454 -16.72 12.51 2.13
C ALA A 454 -16.04 11.64 1.06
N TRP A 455 -14.76 11.87 0.80
CA TRP A 455 -13.99 11.06 -0.15
C TRP A 455 -13.93 9.57 0.26
N LEU A 456 -13.69 9.29 1.54
CA LEU A 456 -13.61 7.91 2.05
C LEU A 456 -14.96 7.18 1.96
N ALA A 457 -16.06 7.90 2.08
CA ALA A 457 -17.40 7.34 1.92
C ALA A 457 -17.70 6.95 0.46
N ASP A 458 -17.14 7.68 -0.51
CA ASP A 458 -17.31 7.39 -1.94
C ASP A 458 -16.50 6.15 -2.40
N ILE A 459 -15.41 5.83 -1.69
CA ILE A 459 -14.55 4.65 -2.00
C ILE A 459 -15.11 3.37 -1.38
N LYS A 460 -15.75 3.43 -0.20
CA LYS A 460 -16.34 2.27 0.50
C LYS A 460 -17.62 1.80 -0.16
#